data_e0b4de8f9d0ea126c640ad5e673022b3
#
_entry.id   e0b4de8f9d0ea126c640ad5e673022b3
#
_cell.length_a   1.000
_cell.length_b   1.000
_cell.length_c   1.000
_cell.angle_alpha   90.00
_cell.angle_beta   90.00
_cell.angle_gamma   90.00
#
_symmetry.space_group_name_H-M   'P 1'
#
loop_
_entity.id
_entity.type
_entity.pdbx_description
1 polymer ?
#
loop_
_entity_poly.entity_id
_entity_poly.type
_entity_poly.pdbx_seq_one_letter_code
_entity_poly.pdbx_strand_id
1 'polypeptide(L)'
;MKFLRVGNIGSEKPAILDNHIIRDLSSVIKDIDHTSIGDNLINTVKKLDISKLPQLDSNLRIGACVSNPTKFLGIGLNFLDHALEQNLEPPKEPIIFSKATTCVSGPNDDVIIPKNSNKTDWEVEIAFVIGKKGKNISLAEAENYIFGYCLVCDFSEREWQKNRSGQWIKGKSADTFGPIGPYIVTKDEIKDLYNLNMSLDVNGKRMQTGNTSKMIIK
;
A
#
# COMPACT_ATOMS: atom_id res chain seq x y z
N MET A 1 8.34 -10.75 -8.19
CA MET A 1 7.50 -11.66 -7.37
C MET A 1 6.30 -10.90 -6.85
N LYS A 2 5.19 -11.62 -6.56
CA LYS A 2 3.97 -10.99 -6.01
C LYS A 2 3.58 -11.70 -4.73
N PHE A 3 3.78 -11.02 -3.59
CA PHE A 3 3.49 -11.55 -2.25
C PHE A 3 2.12 -11.05 -1.77
N LEU A 4 1.29 -11.93 -1.22
CA LEU A 4 -0.05 -11.61 -0.73
C LEU A 4 -0.37 -12.40 0.54
N ARG A 5 -1.44 -12.00 1.23
CA ARG A 5 -1.96 -12.70 2.39
C ARG A 5 -3.41 -13.08 2.12
N VAL A 6 -3.78 -14.32 2.39
CA VAL A 6 -5.11 -14.85 2.09
C VAL A 6 -5.72 -15.59 3.27
N GLY A 7 -7.02 -15.50 3.42
CA GLY A 7 -7.78 -16.14 4.49
C GLY A 7 -8.62 -15.18 5.31
N ASN A 8 -9.17 -15.68 6.42
CA ASN A 8 -10.02 -14.88 7.31
C ASN A 8 -9.22 -13.78 8.03
N ILE A 9 -9.87 -12.68 8.36
CA ILE A 9 -9.29 -11.58 9.13
C ILE A 9 -8.64 -12.11 10.41
N GLY A 10 -7.38 -11.77 10.64
CA GLY A 10 -6.59 -12.16 11.81
C GLY A 10 -6.02 -13.58 11.77
N SER A 11 -6.28 -14.34 10.69
CA SER A 11 -5.73 -15.68 10.47
C SER A 11 -5.29 -15.90 9.02
N GLU A 12 -4.90 -14.81 8.37
CA GLU A 12 -4.38 -14.86 7.01
C GLU A 12 -3.08 -15.68 6.94
N LYS A 13 -2.89 -16.35 5.83
CA LYS A 13 -1.65 -17.07 5.49
C LYS A 13 -0.82 -16.27 4.50
N PRO A 14 0.52 -16.27 4.63
CA PRO A 14 1.41 -15.74 3.62
C PRO A 14 1.35 -16.59 2.35
N ALA A 15 1.33 -15.95 1.21
CA ALA A 15 1.25 -16.61 -0.08
C ALA A 15 2.06 -15.85 -1.15
N ILE A 16 2.31 -16.52 -2.26
CA ILE A 16 2.89 -15.95 -3.48
C ILE A 16 1.97 -16.25 -4.67
N LEU A 17 1.81 -15.27 -5.55
CA LEU A 17 1.07 -15.46 -6.79
C LEU A 17 2.04 -15.95 -7.88
N ASP A 18 1.82 -17.17 -8.36
CA ASP A 18 2.57 -17.82 -9.41
C ASP A 18 1.64 -18.11 -10.60
N ASN A 19 1.83 -17.40 -11.72
CA ASN A 19 1.03 -17.59 -12.94
C ASN A 19 -0.48 -17.73 -12.70
N HIS A 20 -1.07 -16.82 -11.90
CA HIS A 20 -2.49 -16.81 -11.46
C HIS A 20 -2.85 -17.88 -10.42
N ILE A 21 -1.91 -18.68 -9.94
CA ILE A 21 -2.10 -19.67 -8.87
C ILE A 21 -1.58 -19.08 -7.55
N ILE A 22 -2.39 -19.12 -6.51
CA ILE A 22 -1.97 -18.72 -5.17
C ILE A 22 -1.29 -19.92 -4.51
N ARG A 23 -0.02 -19.75 -4.10
CA ARG A 23 0.79 -20.76 -3.45
C ARG A 23 1.05 -20.42 -1.99
N ASP A 24 0.86 -21.39 -1.11
CA ASP A 24 1.06 -21.24 0.35
C ASP A 24 2.55 -21.11 0.69
N LEU A 25 2.93 -20.01 1.35
CA LEU A 25 4.30 -19.79 1.86
C LEU A 25 4.45 -20.11 3.36
N SER A 26 3.45 -20.67 4.03
CA SER A 26 3.48 -20.92 5.48
C SER A 26 4.59 -21.87 5.91
N SER A 27 5.13 -22.68 5.01
CA SER A 27 6.32 -23.52 5.28
C SER A 27 7.64 -22.74 5.20
N VAL A 28 7.62 -21.51 4.68
CA VAL A 28 8.81 -20.67 4.44
C VAL A 28 8.87 -19.53 5.44
N ILE A 29 7.75 -18.85 5.67
CA ILE A 29 7.60 -17.73 6.58
C ILE A 29 6.32 -17.83 7.37
N LYS A 30 6.31 -17.26 8.58
CA LYS A 30 5.13 -17.24 9.44
C LYS A 30 4.06 -16.27 8.90
N ASP A 31 4.46 -15.09 8.48
CA ASP A 31 3.58 -14.06 7.91
C ASP A 31 4.42 -13.07 7.07
N ILE A 32 3.75 -12.19 6.32
CA ILE A 32 4.38 -11.09 5.59
C ILE A 32 4.33 -9.84 6.47
N ASP A 33 5.33 -9.70 7.32
CA ASP A 33 5.46 -8.63 8.32
C ASP A 33 6.91 -8.11 8.43
N HIS A 34 7.15 -7.22 9.38
CA HIS A 34 8.46 -6.62 9.60
C HIS A 34 9.59 -7.63 9.95
N THR A 35 9.25 -8.89 10.29
CA THR A 35 10.23 -9.93 10.59
C THR A 35 10.64 -10.74 9.36
N SER A 36 9.80 -10.78 8.35
CA SER A 36 9.99 -11.58 7.13
C SER A 36 10.34 -10.74 5.90
N ILE A 37 9.79 -9.52 5.79
CA ILE A 37 10.01 -8.62 4.65
C ILE A 37 11.48 -8.21 4.56
N GLY A 38 12.11 -8.43 3.40
CA GLY A 38 13.49 -8.04 3.13
C GLY A 38 14.17 -8.94 2.08
N ASP A 39 15.44 -8.65 1.82
CA ASP A 39 16.23 -9.38 0.80
C ASP A 39 16.33 -10.87 1.10
N ASN A 40 16.33 -11.26 2.38
CA ASN A 40 16.39 -12.67 2.77
C ASN A 40 15.16 -13.45 2.28
N LEU A 41 13.97 -12.86 2.35
CA LEU A 41 12.75 -13.49 1.83
C LEU A 41 12.85 -13.70 0.31
N ILE A 42 13.24 -12.66 -0.43
CA ILE A 42 13.41 -12.74 -1.88
C ILE A 42 14.43 -13.84 -2.24
N ASN A 43 15.60 -13.85 -1.57
CA ASN A 43 16.65 -14.82 -1.82
C ASN A 43 16.25 -16.26 -1.47
N THR A 44 15.44 -16.42 -0.42
CA THR A 44 14.90 -17.73 -0.04
C THR A 44 13.91 -18.23 -1.09
N VAL A 45 12.96 -17.41 -1.48
CA VAL A 45 11.92 -17.78 -2.44
C VAL A 45 12.51 -18.03 -3.84
N LYS A 46 13.57 -17.30 -4.25
CA LYS A 46 14.29 -17.56 -5.51
C LYS A 46 14.92 -18.95 -5.61
N LYS A 47 15.23 -19.58 -4.48
CA LYS A 47 15.82 -20.93 -4.44
C LYS A 47 14.77 -22.05 -4.40
N LEU A 48 13.50 -21.71 -4.27
CA LEU A 48 12.41 -22.68 -4.22
C LEU A 48 11.87 -22.98 -5.61
N ASP A 49 11.43 -24.19 -5.80
CA ASP A 49 10.50 -24.52 -6.87
C ASP A 49 9.07 -24.17 -6.41
N ILE A 50 8.67 -22.94 -6.74
CA ILE A 50 7.37 -22.38 -6.30
C ILE A 50 6.21 -23.27 -6.76
N SER A 51 6.34 -23.95 -7.91
CA SER A 51 5.28 -24.83 -8.45
C SER A 51 4.96 -26.01 -7.53
N LYS A 52 5.89 -26.40 -6.65
CA LYS A 52 5.71 -27.49 -5.67
C LYS A 52 5.07 -27.05 -4.35
N LEU A 53 4.95 -25.75 -4.11
CA LEU A 53 4.25 -25.26 -2.92
C LEU A 53 2.75 -25.58 -3.00
N PRO A 54 2.09 -25.86 -1.87
CA PRO A 54 0.66 -26.14 -1.86
C PRO A 54 -0.16 -25.03 -2.52
N GLN A 55 -1.08 -25.40 -3.39
CA GLN A 55 -2.04 -24.47 -3.96
C GLN A 55 -3.12 -24.13 -2.93
N LEU A 56 -3.46 -22.85 -2.83
CA LEU A 56 -4.58 -22.35 -2.07
C LEU A 56 -5.79 -22.07 -2.98
N ASP A 57 -6.98 -22.08 -2.41
CA ASP A 57 -8.20 -21.74 -3.13
C ASP A 57 -8.16 -20.28 -3.60
N SER A 58 -8.42 -20.06 -4.88
CA SER A 58 -8.47 -18.72 -5.48
C SER A 58 -9.61 -17.85 -4.97
N ASN A 59 -10.62 -18.44 -4.34
CA ASN A 59 -11.77 -17.74 -3.76
C ASN A 59 -11.53 -17.27 -2.31
N LEU A 60 -10.37 -17.58 -1.73
CA LEU A 60 -10.04 -17.06 -0.41
C LEU A 60 -10.01 -15.53 -0.41
N ARG A 61 -10.50 -14.93 0.69
CA ARG A 61 -10.36 -13.49 0.90
C ARG A 61 -8.88 -13.10 0.81
N ILE A 62 -8.60 -12.03 0.07
CA ILE A 62 -7.28 -11.39 0.06
C ILE A 62 -7.24 -10.37 1.20
N GLY A 63 -6.36 -10.58 2.16
CA GLY A 63 -6.11 -9.64 3.25
C GLY A 63 -5.14 -8.53 2.87
N ALA A 64 -4.88 -7.62 3.80
CA ALA A 64 -3.84 -6.63 3.64
C ALA A 64 -2.50 -7.32 3.32
N CYS A 65 -1.80 -6.85 2.30
CA CYS A 65 -0.60 -7.52 1.81
C CYS A 65 0.61 -7.43 2.77
N VAL A 66 0.54 -6.55 3.77
CA VAL A 66 1.50 -6.44 4.90
C VAL A 66 0.75 -6.62 6.20
N SER A 67 1.23 -7.52 7.05
CA SER A 67 0.71 -7.73 8.40
C SER A 67 1.30 -6.72 9.37
N ASN A 68 0.45 -6.09 10.18
CA ASN A 68 0.84 -5.25 11.31
C ASN A 68 2.03 -4.30 11.01
N PRO A 69 1.92 -3.41 10.02
CA PRO A 69 2.99 -2.47 9.74
C PRO A 69 3.24 -1.58 10.96
N THR A 70 4.51 -1.33 11.29
CA THR A 70 4.88 -0.50 12.46
C THR A 70 4.70 1.00 12.19
N LYS A 71 4.68 1.39 10.92
CA LYS A 71 4.43 2.76 10.45
C LYS A 71 3.60 2.71 9.18
N PHE A 72 2.69 3.66 9.06
CA PHE A 72 1.96 3.93 7.83
C PHE A 72 2.00 5.44 7.61
N LEU A 73 2.82 5.87 6.66
CA LEU A 73 3.07 7.28 6.38
C LEU A 73 2.55 7.63 5.00
N GLY A 74 1.93 8.79 4.87
CA GLY A 74 1.54 9.36 3.59
C GLY A 74 2.39 10.58 3.25
N ILE A 75 2.59 10.81 1.94
CA ILE A 75 3.23 12.01 1.41
C ILE A 75 2.16 12.84 0.72
N GLY A 76 1.75 13.92 1.38
CA GLY A 76 0.66 14.78 0.90
C GLY A 76 1.07 15.64 -0.29
N LEU A 77 0.11 15.93 -1.18
CA LEU A 77 0.28 16.79 -2.36
C LEU A 77 1.48 16.43 -3.24
N ASN A 78 1.80 15.16 -3.37
CA ASN A 78 2.97 14.72 -4.15
C ASN A 78 2.68 14.48 -5.64
N PHE A 79 1.51 14.86 -6.14
CA PHE A 79 1.18 14.83 -7.57
C PHE A 79 0.88 16.24 -8.08
N LEU A 80 1.56 16.63 -9.14
CA LEU A 80 1.45 17.99 -9.71
C LEU A 80 0.03 18.32 -10.16
N ASP A 81 -0.63 17.40 -10.84
CA ASP A 81 -2.03 17.54 -11.28
C ASP A 81 -2.98 17.74 -10.10
N HIS A 82 -2.77 17.02 -9.01
CA HIS A 82 -3.55 17.19 -7.78
C HIS A 82 -3.32 18.54 -7.09
N ALA A 83 -2.08 19.04 -7.06
CA ALA A 83 -1.78 20.37 -6.54
C ALA A 83 -2.47 21.46 -7.37
N LEU A 84 -2.40 21.36 -8.70
CA LEU A 84 -3.04 22.28 -9.63
C LEU A 84 -4.56 22.27 -9.53
N GLU A 85 -5.19 21.09 -9.40
CA GLU A 85 -6.64 20.94 -9.20
C GLU A 85 -7.13 21.68 -7.94
N GLN A 86 -6.32 21.69 -6.89
CA GLN A 86 -6.62 22.41 -5.65
C GLN A 86 -6.19 23.89 -5.64
N ASN A 87 -5.63 24.40 -6.75
CA ASN A 87 -5.03 25.74 -6.84
C ASN A 87 -3.95 25.98 -5.75
N LEU A 88 -3.14 24.97 -5.47
CA LEU A 88 -2.05 25.03 -4.51
C LEU A 88 -0.70 25.01 -5.23
N GLU A 89 0.28 25.74 -4.68
CA GLU A 89 1.66 25.65 -5.12
C GLU A 89 2.24 24.27 -4.76
N PRO A 90 3.01 23.64 -5.68
CA PRO A 90 3.71 22.41 -5.38
C PRO A 90 4.62 22.55 -4.16
N PRO A 91 4.59 21.61 -3.20
CA PRO A 91 5.43 21.68 -2.01
C PRO A 91 6.91 21.57 -2.36
N LYS A 92 7.75 22.36 -1.69
CA LYS A 92 9.21 22.34 -1.88
C LYS A 92 9.89 21.17 -1.17
N GLU A 93 9.21 20.57 -0.19
CA GLU A 93 9.65 19.42 0.58
C GLU A 93 8.45 18.53 0.92
N PRO A 94 8.66 17.24 1.26
CA PRO A 94 7.56 16.31 1.49
C PRO A 94 6.66 16.74 2.65
N ILE A 95 5.35 16.83 2.42
CA ILE A 95 4.35 16.96 3.48
C ILE A 95 4.11 15.57 4.04
N ILE A 96 4.72 15.24 5.19
CA ILE A 96 4.61 13.91 5.78
C ILE A 96 3.49 13.91 6.82
N PHE A 97 2.58 12.94 6.70
CA PHE A 97 1.58 12.67 7.73
C PHE A 97 1.54 11.18 8.08
N SER A 98 1.00 10.88 9.25
CA SER A 98 0.82 9.49 9.69
C SER A 98 -0.64 9.06 9.49
N LYS A 99 -0.83 7.80 9.12
CA LYS A 99 -2.08 7.06 9.31
C LYS A 99 -1.88 6.10 10.48
N ALA A 100 -2.88 5.96 11.36
CA ALA A 100 -2.85 4.92 12.37
C ALA A 100 -2.76 3.55 11.69
N THR A 101 -1.84 2.69 12.14
CA THR A 101 -1.67 1.37 11.51
C THR A 101 -2.88 0.46 11.64
N THR A 102 -3.76 0.76 12.61
CA THR A 102 -5.05 0.08 12.78
C THR A 102 -6.07 0.36 11.67
N CYS A 103 -5.85 1.37 10.82
CA CYS A 103 -6.72 1.63 9.67
C CYS A 103 -6.46 0.68 8.49
N VAL A 104 -5.39 -0.14 8.54
CA VAL A 104 -5.04 -1.07 7.45
C VAL A 104 -6.10 -2.18 7.33
N SER A 105 -6.57 -2.40 6.11
CA SER A 105 -7.52 -3.46 5.76
C SER A 105 -7.13 -4.14 4.46
N GLY A 106 -7.78 -5.25 4.13
CA GLY A 106 -7.59 -5.92 2.85
C GLY A 106 -8.14 -5.10 1.69
N PRO A 107 -7.65 -5.32 0.47
CA PRO A 107 -8.00 -4.49 -0.70
C PRO A 107 -9.47 -4.60 -1.12
N ASN A 108 -10.14 -5.69 -0.73
CA ASN A 108 -11.53 -5.96 -1.07
C ASN A 108 -12.44 -5.99 0.17
N ASP A 109 -11.93 -5.58 1.33
CA ASP A 109 -12.73 -5.45 2.55
C ASP A 109 -13.61 -4.20 2.50
N ASP A 110 -14.74 -4.26 3.20
CA ASP A 110 -15.61 -3.10 3.33
C ASP A 110 -14.91 -1.96 4.07
N VAL A 111 -15.06 -0.75 3.55
CA VAL A 111 -14.63 0.47 4.24
C VAL A 111 -15.79 0.99 5.09
N ILE A 112 -15.59 1.00 6.41
CA ILE A 112 -16.61 1.41 7.36
C ILE A 112 -16.58 2.92 7.53
N ILE A 113 -17.64 3.59 7.09
CA ILE A 113 -17.79 5.03 7.24
C ILE A 113 -18.01 5.38 8.73
N PRO A 114 -17.15 6.21 9.34
CA PRO A 114 -17.28 6.58 10.74
C PRO A 114 -18.58 7.31 11.03
N LYS A 115 -19.12 7.15 12.25
CA LYS A 115 -20.27 7.92 12.71
C LYS A 115 -19.99 9.43 12.60
N ASN A 116 -20.94 10.17 12.05
CA ASN A 116 -20.87 11.62 11.79
C ASN A 116 -19.84 12.01 10.70
N SER A 117 -19.37 11.08 9.90
CA SER A 117 -18.64 11.39 8.66
C SER A 117 -19.64 11.85 7.59
N ASN A 118 -19.32 12.97 6.93
CA ASN A 118 -20.14 13.53 5.86
C ASN A 118 -19.35 13.79 4.58
N LYS A 119 -18.02 13.66 4.64
CA LYS A 119 -17.12 14.00 3.52
C LYS A 119 -16.02 12.94 3.37
N THR A 120 -16.40 11.66 3.48
CA THR A 120 -15.48 10.57 3.15
C THR A 120 -15.20 10.55 1.66
N ASP A 121 -13.94 10.48 1.31
CA ASP A 121 -13.41 10.60 -0.04
C ASP A 121 -12.33 9.54 -0.27
N TRP A 122 -12.07 9.20 -1.51
CA TRP A 122 -11.09 8.22 -1.98
C TRP A 122 -9.82 8.90 -2.48
N GLU A 123 -8.71 8.20 -2.44
CA GLU A 123 -7.44 8.59 -3.06
C GLU A 123 -6.71 7.32 -3.51
N VAL A 124 -6.61 7.08 -4.83
CA VAL A 124 -5.76 6.01 -5.34
C VAL A 124 -4.30 6.41 -5.23
N GLU A 125 -3.49 5.56 -4.59
CA GLU A 125 -2.09 5.83 -4.31
C GLU A 125 -1.21 4.61 -4.61
N ILE A 126 0.09 4.87 -4.81
CA ILE A 126 1.12 3.84 -4.78
C ILE A 126 1.82 3.86 -3.42
N ALA A 127 1.98 2.70 -2.82
CA ALA A 127 2.70 2.54 -1.57
C ALA A 127 4.04 1.83 -1.79
N PHE A 128 5.07 2.30 -1.07
CA PHE A 128 6.40 1.70 -0.99
C PHE A 128 6.50 0.89 0.30
N VAL A 129 6.81 -0.38 0.18
CA VAL A 129 7.05 -1.26 1.34
C VAL A 129 8.53 -1.26 1.65
N ILE A 130 8.89 -0.77 2.85
CA ILE A 130 10.28 -0.69 3.29
C ILE A 130 10.73 -2.06 3.81
N GLY A 131 11.81 -2.59 3.25
CA GLY A 131 12.35 -3.92 3.53
C GLY A 131 13.56 -3.97 4.44
N LYS A 132 14.13 -2.83 4.81
CA LYS A 132 15.33 -2.75 5.65
C LYS A 132 15.19 -1.68 6.71
N LYS A 133 15.69 -1.98 7.92
CA LYS A 133 15.85 -0.96 8.96
C LYS A 133 16.92 0.04 8.53
N GLY A 134 16.63 1.34 8.60
CA GLY A 134 17.55 2.39 8.23
C GLY A 134 17.38 3.67 9.06
N LYS A 135 18.46 4.46 9.12
CA LYS A 135 18.49 5.78 9.72
C LYS A 135 19.53 6.62 9.00
N ASN A 136 19.23 7.88 8.71
CA ASN A 136 20.13 8.80 8.01
C ASN A 136 20.60 8.24 6.64
N ILE A 137 19.66 7.69 5.88
CA ILE A 137 19.92 7.06 4.58
C ILE A 137 20.21 8.15 3.56
N SER A 138 21.26 8.00 2.77
CA SER A 138 21.55 8.91 1.66
C SER A 138 20.54 8.72 0.52
N LEU A 139 20.32 9.77 -0.26
CA LEU A 139 19.44 9.71 -1.42
C LEU A 139 19.87 8.58 -2.40
N ALA A 140 21.15 8.41 -2.63
CA ALA A 140 21.69 7.38 -3.51
C ALA A 140 21.41 5.94 -3.03
N GLU A 141 21.17 5.75 -1.73
CA GLU A 141 20.90 4.44 -1.14
C GLU A 141 19.42 4.18 -0.88
N ALA A 142 18.56 5.20 -0.98
CA ALA A 142 17.16 5.12 -0.58
C ALA A 142 16.41 3.95 -1.25
N GLU A 143 16.59 3.75 -2.55
CA GLU A 143 15.96 2.67 -3.30
C GLU A 143 16.37 1.26 -2.82
N ASN A 144 17.55 1.11 -2.20
CA ASN A 144 18.02 -0.17 -1.66
C ASN A 144 17.24 -0.61 -0.42
N TYR A 145 16.44 0.29 0.16
CA TYR A 145 15.59 0.02 1.32
C TYR A 145 14.17 -0.39 0.93
N ILE A 146 13.80 -0.23 -0.33
CA ILE A 146 12.48 -0.61 -0.84
C ILE A 146 12.45 -2.11 -1.14
N PHE A 147 11.50 -2.82 -0.55
CA PHE A 147 11.21 -4.23 -0.83
C PHE A 147 10.34 -4.38 -2.08
N GLY A 148 9.34 -3.55 -2.22
CA GLY A 148 8.39 -3.59 -3.32
C GLY A 148 7.31 -2.52 -3.18
N TYR A 149 6.30 -2.65 -4.02
CA TYR A 149 5.22 -1.68 -4.18
C TYR A 149 3.86 -2.37 -4.08
N CYS A 150 2.85 -1.65 -3.60
CA CYS A 150 1.46 -2.07 -3.67
C CYS A 150 0.55 -0.88 -3.91
N LEU A 151 -0.72 -1.14 -4.24
CA LEU A 151 -1.74 -0.11 -4.25
C LEU A 151 -2.25 0.14 -2.83
N VAL A 152 -2.67 1.36 -2.58
CA VAL A 152 -3.40 1.77 -1.41
C VAL A 152 -4.52 2.72 -1.82
N CYS A 153 -5.63 2.69 -1.12
CA CYS A 153 -6.59 3.78 -1.16
C CYS A 153 -6.47 4.57 0.15
N ASP A 154 -5.97 5.82 0.05
CA ASP A 154 -5.82 6.69 1.22
C ASP A 154 -7.14 7.38 1.55
N PHE A 155 -8.14 6.59 2.04
CA PHE A 155 -9.43 7.13 2.42
C PHE A 155 -9.29 8.27 3.43
N SER A 156 -10.08 9.32 3.20
CA SER A 156 -10.01 10.58 3.91
C SER A 156 -11.40 11.09 4.27
N GLU A 157 -11.61 11.42 5.53
CA GLU A 157 -12.75 12.25 5.92
C GLU A 157 -12.29 13.72 5.85
N ARG A 158 -12.69 14.42 4.78
CA ARG A 158 -12.16 15.75 4.43
C ARG A 158 -12.46 16.83 5.45
N GLU A 159 -13.65 16.78 6.08
CA GLU A 159 -14.01 17.70 7.15
C GLU A 159 -13.05 17.57 8.34
N TRP A 160 -12.78 16.33 8.75
CA TRP A 160 -11.89 16.07 9.89
C TRP A 160 -10.43 16.36 9.59
N GLN A 161 -10.01 16.09 8.33
CA GLN A 161 -8.66 16.36 7.86
C GLN A 161 -8.33 17.85 7.84
N LYS A 162 -9.20 18.65 7.18
CA LYS A 162 -8.91 20.05 6.83
C LYS A 162 -9.43 21.05 7.86
N ASN A 163 -10.64 20.83 8.43
CA ASN A 163 -11.36 21.85 9.18
C ASN A 163 -11.29 21.67 10.69
N ARG A 164 -10.63 20.61 11.19
CA ARG A 164 -10.53 20.32 12.63
C ARG A 164 -9.09 20.39 13.14
N SER A 165 -8.60 21.61 13.32
CA SER A 165 -7.30 21.92 13.93
C SER A 165 -6.07 21.47 13.11
N GLY A 166 -6.20 21.20 11.81
CA GLY A 166 -5.08 20.94 10.90
C GLY A 166 -4.31 19.62 11.10
N GLN A 167 -4.78 18.73 11.98
CA GLN A 167 -4.16 17.42 12.21
C GLN A 167 -4.79 16.39 11.26
N TRP A 168 -4.12 16.10 10.15
CA TRP A 168 -4.62 15.24 9.08
C TRP A 168 -4.94 13.82 9.54
N ILE A 169 -4.22 13.32 10.53
CA ILE A 169 -4.43 11.98 11.07
C ILE A 169 -5.89 11.73 11.48
N LYS A 170 -6.61 12.75 11.95
CA LYS A 170 -8.03 12.66 12.32
C LYS A 170 -8.93 12.21 11.16
N GLY A 171 -8.65 12.70 9.95
CA GLY A 171 -9.42 12.37 8.76
C GLY A 171 -8.87 11.16 7.99
N LYS A 172 -7.65 10.72 8.30
CA LYS A 172 -6.92 9.70 7.54
C LYS A 172 -6.87 8.34 8.23
N SER A 173 -7.33 8.22 9.48
CA SER A 173 -7.02 7.07 10.33
C SER A 173 -8.24 6.38 10.96
N ALA A 174 -9.44 6.59 10.44
CA ALA A 174 -10.57 5.75 10.83
C ALA A 174 -10.29 4.30 10.48
N ASP A 175 -10.80 3.36 11.27
CA ASP A 175 -10.64 1.93 11.00
C ASP A 175 -11.08 1.62 9.56
N THR A 176 -10.35 0.76 8.87
CA THR A 176 -10.53 0.41 7.45
C THR A 176 -10.23 1.51 6.41
N PHE A 177 -9.74 2.69 6.80
CA PHE A 177 -9.42 3.79 5.88
C PHE A 177 -8.09 3.61 5.12
N GLY A 178 -7.44 2.46 5.25
CA GLY A 178 -6.18 2.14 4.58
C GLY A 178 -6.19 0.76 3.93
N PRO A 179 -7.11 0.45 3.00
CA PRO A 179 -7.03 -0.80 2.25
C PRO A 179 -5.77 -0.83 1.40
N ILE A 180 -4.97 -1.91 1.53
CA ILE A 180 -3.71 -2.12 0.81
C ILE A 180 -3.67 -3.47 0.12
N GLY A 181 -3.11 -3.51 -1.07
CA GLY A 181 -2.92 -4.76 -1.82
C GLY A 181 -3.22 -4.62 -3.32
N PRO A 182 -3.66 -5.69 -3.99
CA PRO A 182 -3.90 -7.05 -3.49
C PRO A 182 -2.63 -7.83 -3.14
N TYR A 183 -1.45 -7.37 -3.61
CA TYR A 183 -0.16 -7.99 -3.33
C TYR A 183 0.95 -6.94 -3.32
N ILE A 184 2.09 -7.29 -2.74
CA ILE A 184 3.34 -6.55 -2.90
C ILE A 184 4.01 -7.08 -4.17
N VAL A 185 4.30 -6.19 -5.12
CA VAL A 185 5.15 -6.48 -6.28
C VAL A 185 6.58 -6.12 -5.91
N THR A 186 7.51 -7.07 -5.98
CA THR A 186 8.93 -6.76 -5.72
C THR A 186 9.48 -5.78 -6.75
N LYS A 187 10.43 -4.93 -6.34
CA LYS A 187 10.91 -3.82 -7.16
C LYS A 187 11.48 -4.23 -8.52
N ASP A 188 12.04 -5.45 -8.64
CA ASP A 188 12.58 -6.00 -9.87
C ASP A 188 11.53 -6.29 -10.96
N GLU A 189 10.24 -6.36 -10.60
CA GLU A 189 9.12 -6.52 -11.52
C GLU A 189 8.63 -5.19 -12.13
N ILE A 190 8.96 -4.06 -11.52
CA ILE A 190 8.55 -2.73 -11.97
C ILE A 190 9.70 -2.09 -12.77
N LYS A 191 9.56 -2.07 -14.09
CA LYS A 191 10.62 -1.56 -14.99
C LYS A 191 10.78 -0.05 -14.90
N ASP A 192 9.69 0.68 -14.78
CA ASP A 192 9.66 2.14 -14.71
C ASP A 192 8.62 2.59 -13.69
N LEU A 193 9.08 2.84 -12.47
CA LEU A 193 8.24 3.31 -11.37
C LEU A 193 7.61 4.68 -11.66
N TYR A 194 8.29 5.50 -12.46
CA TYR A 194 7.89 6.87 -12.74
C TYR A 194 7.06 7.01 -14.01
N ASN A 195 6.48 5.92 -14.51
CA ASN A 195 5.56 5.92 -15.64
C ASN A 195 4.45 4.87 -15.50
N LEU A 196 3.85 4.77 -14.33
CA LEU A 196 2.72 3.89 -14.05
C LEU A 196 1.42 4.67 -14.14
N ASN A 197 0.48 4.17 -14.94
CA ASN A 197 -0.88 4.70 -14.96
C ASN A 197 -1.64 4.26 -13.71
N MET A 198 -2.36 5.20 -13.11
CA MET A 198 -3.19 4.98 -11.93
C MET A 198 -4.62 5.42 -12.23
N SER A 199 -5.59 4.68 -11.73
CA SER A 199 -6.99 5.05 -11.92
C SER A 199 -7.86 4.49 -10.79
N LEU A 200 -8.98 5.18 -10.54
CA LEU A 200 -9.99 4.75 -9.58
C LEU A 200 -11.37 4.97 -10.18
N ASP A 201 -12.20 3.94 -10.09
CA ASP A 201 -13.58 3.98 -10.51
C ASP A 201 -14.52 3.77 -9.30
N VAL A 202 -15.62 4.51 -9.27
CA VAL A 202 -16.69 4.33 -8.28
C VAL A 202 -17.98 4.02 -9.01
N ASN A 203 -18.58 2.88 -8.72
CA ASN A 203 -19.81 2.41 -9.38
C ASN A 203 -19.71 2.41 -10.91
N GLY A 204 -18.55 1.99 -11.44
CA GLY A 204 -18.29 1.95 -12.88
C GLY A 204 -18.00 3.30 -13.54
N LYS A 205 -17.94 4.39 -12.78
CA LYS A 205 -17.57 5.71 -13.26
C LYS A 205 -16.14 6.05 -12.89
N ARG A 206 -15.32 6.47 -13.87
CA ARG A 206 -13.94 6.95 -13.63
C ARG A 206 -13.96 8.22 -12.80
N MET A 207 -13.33 8.17 -11.62
CA MET A 207 -13.24 9.28 -10.67
C MET A 207 -11.84 9.85 -10.55
N GLN A 208 -10.80 9.00 -10.71
CA GLN A 208 -9.41 9.46 -10.74
C GLN A 208 -8.66 8.84 -11.91
N THR A 209 -7.79 9.62 -12.51
CA THR A 209 -6.83 9.21 -13.54
C THR A 209 -5.53 9.97 -13.28
N GLY A 210 -4.43 9.26 -13.17
CA GLY A 210 -3.12 9.84 -12.91
C GLY A 210 -2.00 8.99 -13.50
N ASN A 211 -0.78 9.50 -13.39
CA ASN A 211 0.43 8.78 -13.77
C ASN A 211 1.54 9.16 -12.81
N THR A 212 2.35 8.19 -12.36
CA THR A 212 3.45 8.43 -11.42
C THR A 212 4.53 9.37 -11.95
N SER A 213 4.58 9.64 -13.26
CA SER A 213 5.45 10.67 -13.83
C SER A 213 5.15 12.08 -13.30
N LYS A 214 3.95 12.29 -12.77
CA LYS A 214 3.49 13.56 -12.19
C LYS A 214 3.89 13.72 -10.72
N MET A 215 4.56 12.73 -10.10
CA MET A 215 5.12 12.91 -8.75
C MET A 215 6.08 14.09 -8.73
N ILE A 216 5.91 14.98 -7.73
CA ILE A 216 6.71 16.19 -7.52
C ILE A 216 8.04 15.81 -6.89
N ILE A 217 7.99 15.03 -5.84
CA ILE A 217 9.15 14.51 -5.10
C ILE A 217 9.25 13.02 -5.43
N LYS A 218 10.36 12.64 -6.03
CA LYS A 218 10.65 11.28 -6.51
C LYS A 218 11.63 10.56 -5.61
#